data_d72461c7a3814c6e6d2c010c75104b62
#
_entry.id   d72461c7a3814c6e6d2c010c75104b62
#
_cell.length_a   1.000
_cell.length_b   1.000
_cell.length_c   1.000
_cell.angle_alpha   90.00
_cell.angle_beta   90.00
_cell.angle_gamma   90.00
#
_symmetry.space_group_name_H-M   'P 1'
#
loop_
_entity.id
_entity.type
_entity.pdbx_description
1 polymer ?
#
loop_
_entity_poly.entity_id
_entity_poly.type
_entity_poly.pdbx_seq_one_letter_code
_entity_poly.pdbx_strand_id
1 'polypeptide(L)'
;QPPIAGKVVLGWDPAFRTGCKLAVVDATGKVLDTKVIYPTAPQNKVTEAKAELKRLIKKYNVSLISVGNGTASRESEQVIVDLIKELDTPVQYIIVNEAGASVYSASKLATEEFPNFDVGQRSAASIARRLQDPLAELVKIDPKSIGVGQYQHDMNQKKLGEALSGVVEDCVNRVGVDLNTASASLLEYISGISKTIAKNIVEYRETNGRFTNRKQLLKVAKLGPKAFEQCAGFMRIQDGDNPLDATSVHPESYEATMKLLDRLDLTMEDVKKLQAEAKSAKAALRQQPAAPQGRGQKPKPQNQKNIVIRNTNTAMGKALAAAMGGAVLQEEPAGKKAASAPAGRTDTGAAASAGTASASLERRVRDKKKMAEELGIGEITLTDILKELEKPARD
;
A
#
# COMPACT_ATOMS: atom_id res chain seq x y z
N GLN A 1 -3.83 -1.17 -4.11
CA GLN A 1 -4.17 0.27 -4.02
C GLN A 1 -3.28 0.91 -2.97
N PRO A 2 -2.80 2.14 -3.16
CA PRO A 2 -2.08 2.86 -2.13
C PRO A 2 -3.03 3.24 -0.99
N PRO A 3 -2.53 3.37 0.23
CA PRO A 3 -3.32 3.84 1.36
C PRO A 3 -3.82 5.28 1.13
N ILE A 4 -5.05 5.55 1.58
CA ILE A 4 -5.63 6.89 1.60
C ILE A 4 -5.77 7.31 3.05
N ALA A 5 -4.69 7.85 3.61
CA ALA A 5 -4.65 8.30 4.99
C ALA A 5 -5.38 9.63 5.22
N GLY A 6 -5.71 9.93 6.48
CA GLY A 6 -6.21 11.24 6.91
C GLY A 6 -7.67 11.54 6.55
N LYS A 7 -8.43 10.56 6.06
CA LYS A 7 -9.84 10.70 5.67
C LYS A 7 -10.77 9.93 6.59
N VAL A 8 -11.96 10.51 6.85
CA VAL A 8 -13.08 9.75 7.42
C VAL A 8 -13.72 8.94 6.29
N VAL A 9 -13.83 7.64 6.49
CA VAL A 9 -14.32 6.69 5.48
C VAL A 9 -15.58 5.98 5.96
N LEU A 10 -16.57 5.88 5.08
CA LEU A 10 -17.73 5.03 5.28
C LEU A 10 -17.52 3.71 4.54
N GLY A 11 -17.36 2.61 5.28
CA GLY A 11 -17.32 1.27 4.74
C GLY A 11 -18.72 0.74 4.47
N TRP A 12 -18.90 0.11 3.33
CA TRP A 12 -20.14 -0.47 2.88
C TRP A 12 -19.92 -1.93 2.49
N ASP A 13 -20.46 -2.82 3.26
CA ASP A 13 -20.52 -4.26 2.99
C ASP A 13 -21.85 -4.58 2.29
N PRO A 14 -21.88 -4.80 0.96
CA PRO A 14 -23.10 -5.00 0.19
C PRO A 14 -23.75 -6.35 0.51
N ALA A 15 -25.08 -6.35 0.61
CA ALA A 15 -25.85 -7.59 0.73
C ALA A 15 -27.30 -7.38 0.25
N PHE A 16 -27.95 -8.47 -0.17
CA PHE A 16 -29.37 -8.45 -0.53
C PHE A 16 -30.27 -8.57 0.70
N ARG A 17 -30.56 -9.79 1.13
CA ARG A 17 -31.58 -10.09 2.14
C ARG A 17 -31.27 -9.55 3.55
N THR A 18 -30.01 -9.64 3.96
CA THR A 18 -29.57 -9.28 5.31
C THR A 18 -29.34 -7.79 5.49
N GLY A 19 -29.52 -7.00 4.43
CA GLY A 19 -29.22 -5.58 4.40
C GLY A 19 -27.73 -5.27 4.29
N CYS A 20 -27.42 -4.12 3.71
CA CYS A 20 -26.04 -3.63 3.60
C CYS A 20 -25.57 -3.09 4.96
N LYS A 21 -24.37 -3.49 5.40
CA LYS A 21 -23.79 -3.04 6.66
C LYS A 21 -22.88 -1.86 6.39
N LEU A 22 -23.01 -0.87 7.23
CA LEU A 22 -22.23 0.36 7.16
C LEU A 22 -21.37 0.50 8.42
N ALA A 23 -20.14 0.98 8.25
CA ALA A 23 -19.29 1.41 9.35
C ALA A 23 -18.59 2.72 8.98
N VAL A 24 -18.68 3.72 9.85
CA VAL A 24 -17.93 4.97 9.71
C VAL A 24 -16.66 4.84 10.52
N VAL A 25 -15.50 5.06 9.90
CA VAL A 25 -14.20 5.06 10.58
C VAL A 25 -13.55 6.42 10.46
N ASP A 26 -12.90 6.86 11.53
CA ASP A 26 -12.13 8.10 11.53
C ASP A 26 -10.79 7.95 10.77
N ALA A 27 -10.00 9.01 10.72
CA ALA A 27 -8.70 9.02 10.03
C ALA A 27 -7.66 8.03 10.59
N THR A 28 -7.88 7.50 11.79
CA THR A 28 -6.99 6.51 12.45
C THR A 28 -7.54 5.07 12.36
N GLY A 29 -8.69 4.89 11.72
CA GLY A 29 -9.35 3.59 11.60
C GLY A 29 -10.23 3.22 12.79
N LYS A 30 -10.46 4.14 13.76
CA LYS A 30 -11.40 3.93 14.86
C LYS A 30 -12.84 3.97 14.36
N VAL A 31 -13.66 2.98 14.73
CA VAL A 31 -15.08 2.96 14.35
C VAL A 31 -15.85 3.98 15.16
N LEU A 32 -16.54 4.88 14.48
CA LEU A 32 -17.37 5.94 15.07
C LEU A 32 -18.86 5.58 15.14
N ASP A 33 -19.35 4.86 14.12
CA ASP A 33 -20.78 4.48 14.04
C ASP A 33 -20.93 3.25 13.11
N THR A 34 -22.00 2.49 13.33
CA THR A 34 -22.39 1.38 12.46
C THR A 34 -23.90 1.41 12.19
N LYS A 35 -24.32 1.02 10.99
CA LYS A 35 -25.72 0.94 10.61
C LYS A 35 -25.97 -0.21 9.64
N VAL A 36 -27.23 -0.65 9.59
CA VAL A 36 -27.73 -1.55 8.57
C VAL A 36 -28.78 -0.81 7.75
N ILE A 37 -28.68 -0.85 6.44
CA ILE A 37 -29.62 -0.26 5.50
C ILE A 37 -30.09 -1.30 4.49
N TYR A 38 -31.24 -1.10 3.86
CA TYR A 38 -31.88 -2.06 2.99
C TYR A 38 -32.20 -1.46 1.59
N PRO A 39 -31.20 -0.92 0.86
CA PRO A 39 -31.46 -0.29 -0.43
C PRO A 39 -31.68 -1.28 -1.57
N THR A 40 -31.34 -2.55 -1.35
CA THR A 40 -31.36 -3.61 -2.38
C THR A 40 -32.58 -4.53 -2.21
N ALA A 41 -32.84 -5.35 -3.25
CA ALA A 41 -33.89 -6.37 -3.18
C ALA A 41 -33.66 -7.34 -1.98
N PRO A 42 -34.74 -7.88 -1.38
CA PRO A 42 -36.15 -7.71 -1.71
C PRO A 42 -36.79 -6.44 -1.10
N GLN A 43 -36.12 -5.79 -0.13
CA GLN A 43 -36.74 -4.69 0.67
C GLN A 43 -36.84 -3.38 -0.13
N ASN A 44 -35.85 -3.06 -0.97
CA ASN A 44 -35.81 -1.87 -1.84
C ASN A 44 -36.12 -0.53 -1.12
N LYS A 45 -35.70 -0.39 0.13
CA LYS A 45 -35.90 0.83 0.95
C LYS A 45 -34.87 1.92 0.60
N VAL A 46 -34.83 2.33 -0.68
CA VAL A 46 -33.83 3.24 -1.19
C VAL A 46 -33.92 4.63 -0.56
N THR A 47 -35.14 5.17 -0.38
CA THR A 47 -35.32 6.50 0.21
C THR A 47 -34.85 6.57 1.67
N GLU A 48 -35.21 5.56 2.48
CA GLU A 48 -34.77 5.45 3.88
C GLU A 48 -33.24 5.31 3.95
N ALA A 49 -32.67 4.46 3.08
CA ALA A 49 -31.23 4.25 3.01
C ALA A 49 -30.47 5.53 2.64
N LYS A 50 -30.93 6.29 1.66
CA LYS A 50 -30.35 7.58 1.27
C LYS A 50 -30.45 8.61 2.40
N ALA A 51 -31.55 8.67 3.13
CA ALA A 51 -31.71 9.57 4.27
C ALA A 51 -30.69 9.25 5.36
N GLU A 52 -30.50 7.97 5.69
CA GLU A 52 -29.52 7.55 6.70
C GLU A 52 -28.09 7.80 6.25
N LEU A 53 -27.77 7.57 4.99
CA LEU A 53 -26.46 7.87 4.42
C LEU A 53 -26.15 9.37 4.47
N LYS A 54 -27.09 10.24 4.08
CA LYS A 54 -26.94 11.70 4.21
C LYS A 54 -26.71 12.12 5.66
N ARG A 55 -27.42 11.50 6.61
CA ARG A 55 -27.23 11.73 8.04
C ARG A 55 -25.81 11.39 8.49
N LEU A 56 -25.31 10.21 8.14
CA LEU A 56 -23.95 9.76 8.49
C LEU A 56 -22.87 10.63 7.84
N ILE A 57 -23.02 10.93 6.56
CA ILE A 57 -22.08 11.77 5.80
C ILE A 57 -21.96 13.15 6.47
N LYS A 58 -23.09 13.79 6.78
CA LYS A 58 -23.13 15.10 7.42
C LYS A 58 -22.58 15.06 8.85
N LYS A 59 -23.00 14.06 9.65
CA LYS A 59 -22.62 13.94 11.07
C LYS A 59 -21.11 13.76 11.26
N TYR A 60 -20.48 12.95 10.41
CA TYR A 60 -19.07 12.58 10.56
C TYR A 60 -18.16 13.23 9.52
N ASN A 61 -18.69 14.12 8.68
CA ASN A 61 -17.94 14.75 7.59
C ASN A 61 -17.25 13.71 6.68
N VAL A 62 -17.99 12.69 6.29
CA VAL A 62 -17.48 11.61 5.43
C VAL A 62 -17.20 12.17 4.04
N SER A 63 -15.98 12.00 3.55
CA SER A 63 -15.57 12.41 2.21
C SER A 63 -15.35 11.24 1.24
N LEU A 64 -15.35 10.00 1.77
CA LEU A 64 -15.00 8.82 0.98
C LEU A 64 -15.85 7.61 1.41
N ILE A 65 -16.38 6.88 0.42
CA ILE A 65 -17.13 5.64 0.62
C ILE A 65 -16.32 4.48 0.06
N SER A 66 -16.05 3.47 0.88
CA SER A 66 -15.38 2.22 0.51
C SER A 66 -16.42 1.12 0.36
N VAL A 67 -16.61 0.60 -0.83
CA VAL A 67 -17.64 -0.40 -1.14
C VAL A 67 -17.00 -1.75 -1.45
N GLY A 68 -17.43 -2.81 -0.77
CA GLY A 68 -17.02 -4.17 -1.09
C GLY A 68 -17.45 -4.59 -2.50
N ASN A 69 -16.67 -5.43 -3.16
CA ASN A 69 -16.93 -5.88 -4.53
C ASN A 69 -17.70 -7.22 -4.62
N GLY A 70 -18.31 -7.65 -3.53
CA GLY A 70 -19.05 -8.91 -3.46
C GLY A 70 -20.49 -8.83 -3.98
N THR A 71 -21.34 -9.65 -3.37
CA THR A 71 -22.77 -9.75 -3.72
C THR A 71 -23.46 -8.40 -3.50
N ALA A 72 -24.35 -8.02 -4.44
CA ALA A 72 -25.09 -6.74 -4.43
C ALA A 72 -24.21 -5.46 -4.57
N SER A 73 -22.97 -5.60 -4.99
CA SER A 73 -22.04 -4.47 -5.18
C SER A 73 -22.54 -3.49 -6.26
N ARG A 74 -23.04 -3.99 -7.39
CA ARG A 74 -23.54 -3.16 -8.50
C ARG A 74 -24.78 -2.37 -8.12
N GLU A 75 -25.71 -3.00 -7.43
CA GLU A 75 -26.92 -2.37 -6.94
C GLU A 75 -26.61 -1.30 -5.91
N SER A 76 -25.66 -1.59 -5.01
CA SER A 76 -25.15 -0.64 -4.03
C SER A 76 -24.45 0.55 -4.70
N GLU A 77 -23.63 0.31 -5.72
CA GLU A 77 -22.97 1.34 -6.50
C GLU A 77 -23.96 2.30 -7.15
N GLN A 78 -25.05 1.77 -7.75
CA GLN A 78 -26.10 2.60 -8.34
C GLN A 78 -26.74 3.53 -7.30
N VAL A 79 -27.07 3.03 -6.12
CA VAL A 79 -27.61 3.83 -5.02
C VAL A 79 -26.64 4.94 -4.59
N ILE A 80 -25.35 4.63 -4.52
CA ILE A 80 -24.31 5.60 -4.16
C ILE A 80 -24.16 6.68 -5.23
N VAL A 81 -24.12 6.29 -6.50
CA VAL A 81 -24.03 7.24 -7.63
C VAL A 81 -25.20 8.22 -7.62
N ASP A 82 -26.43 7.71 -7.38
CA ASP A 82 -27.61 8.56 -7.30
C ASP A 82 -27.62 9.43 -6.04
N LEU A 83 -27.12 8.92 -4.93
CA LEU A 83 -26.94 9.68 -3.69
C LEU A 83 -25.97 10.85 -3.88
N ILE A 84 -24.80 10.61 -4.49
CA ILE A 84 -23.76 11.63 -4.68
C ILE A 84 -24.28 12.83 -5.50
N LYS A 85 -25.17 12.61 -6.47
CA LYS A 85 -25.81 13.69 -7.23
C LYS A 85 -26.72 14.60 -6.40
N GLU A 86 -27.21 14.08 -5.26
CA GLU A 86 -28.10 14.78 -4.35
C GLU A 86 -27.37 15.46 -3.17
N LEU A 87 -26.05 15.31 -3.09
CA LEU A 87 -25.25 15.87 -2.01
C LEU A 87 -24.68 17.24 -2.37
N ASP A 88 -24.74 18.19 -1.43
CA ASP A 88 -24.11 19.51 -1.56
C ASP A 88 -22.60 19.47 -1.35
N THR A 89 -22.09 18.42 -0.69
CA THR A 89 -20.67 18.25 -0.38
C THR A 89 -20.06 17.17 -1.28
N PRO A 90 -18.81 17.35 -1.76
CA PRO A 90 -18.16 16.37 -2.60
C PRO A 90 -17.83 15.11 -1.82
N VAL A 91 -18.43 13.98 -2.20
CA VAL A 91 -18.13 12.65 -1.70
C VAL A 91 -17.68 11.77 -2.85
N GLN A 92 -16.60 11.05 -2.65
CA GLN A 92 -16.09 10.07 -3.61
C GLN A 92 -16.38 8.65 -3.14
N TYR A 93 -16.42 7.69 -4.06
CA TYR A 93 -16.49 6.27 -3.70
C TYR A 93 -15.45 5.45 -4.44
N ILE A 94 -15.08 4.33 -3.86
CA ILE A 94 -14.13 3.37 -4.44
C ILE A 94 -14.65 1.96 -4.16
N ILE A 95 -14.64 1.12 -5.21
CA ILE A 95 -14.89 -0.31 -5.07
C ILE A 95 -13.61 -0.98 -4.59
N VAL A 96 -13.69 -1.70 -3.48
CA VAL A 96 -12.57 -2.35 -2.80
C VAL A 96 -12.73 -3.87 -2.84
N ASN A 97 -11.64 -4.58 -3.07
CA ASN A 97 -11.64 -6.03 -2.99
C ASN A 97 -11.89 -6.47 -1.53
N GLU A 98 -12.99 -7.20 -1.31
CA GLU A 98 -13.38 -7.71 0.01
C GLU A 98 -12.88 -9.13 0.31
N ALA A 99 -12.04 -9.72 -0.55
CA ALA A 99 -11.53 -11.08 -0.34
C ALA A 99 -11.02 -11.28 1.09
N GLY A 100 -11.46 -12.35 1.73
CA GLY A 100 -11.13 -12.68 3.12
C GLY A 100 -11.78 -11.79 4.19
N ALA A 101 -12.60 -10.79 3.86
CA ALA A 101 -13.29 -9.98 4.87
C ALA A 101 -14.24 -10.83 5.74
N SER A 102 -14.92 -11.80 5.14
CA SER A 102 -15.76 -12.77 5.85
C SER A 102 -14.95 -13.68 6.78
N VAL A 103 -13.75 -14.09 6.36
CA VAL A 103 -12.84 -14.90 7.18
C VAL A 103 -12.39 -14.10 8.41
N TYR A 104 -11.95 -12.86 8.21
CA TYR A 104 -11.56 -11.98 9.29
C TYR A 104 -12.73 -11.72 10.25
N SER A 105 -13.90 -11.30 9.75
CA SER A 105 -15.03 -10.90 10.57
C SER A 105 -15.58 -12.01 11.48
N ALA A 106 -15.43 -13.27 11.06
CA ALA A 106 -15.77 -14.46 11.84
C ALA A 106 -14.64 -14.95 12.76
N SER A 107 -13.45 -14.36 12.68
CA SER A 107 -12.29 -14.81 13.44
C SER A 107 -12.36 -14.41 14.92
N LYS A 108 -11.57 -15.13 15.74
CA LYS A 108 -11.36 -14.78 17.15
C LYS A 108 -10.75 -13.37 17.29
N LEU A 109 -9.82 -13.01 16.42
CA LEU A 109 -9.20 -11.69 16.39
C LEU A 109 -10.21 -10.58 16.22
N ALA A 110 -11.15 -10.72 15.27
CA ALA A 110 -12.21 -9.73 15.05
C ALA A 110 -13.19 -9.66 16.22
N THR A 111 -13.42 -10.79 16.91
CA THR A 111 -14.25 -10.82 18.14
C THR A 111 -13.56 -10.11 19.30
N GLU A 112 -12.25 -10.28 19.45
CA GLU A 112 -11.46 -9.55 20.46
C GLU A 112 -11.39 -8.05 20.16
N GLU A 113 -11.26 -7.69 18.87
CA GLU A 113 -11.19 -6.29 18.43
C GLU A 113 -12.53 -5.56 18.54
N PHE A 114 -13.61 -6.26 18.24
CA PHE A 114 -14.98 -5.73 18.26
C PHE A 114 -15.96 -6.70 18.97
N PRO A 115 -15.89 -6.81 20.30
CA PRO A 115 -16.71 -7.78 21.03
C PRO A 115 -18.22 -7.53 20.92
N ASN A 116 -18.61 -6.26 20.72
CA ASN A 116 -20.02 -5.84 20.68
C ASN A 116 -20.58 -5.74 19.24
N PHE A 117 -19.78 -6.05 18.21
CA PHE A 117 -20.22 -5.98 16.82
C PHE A 117 -20.58 -7.37 16.29
N ASP A 118 -21.56 -7.42 15.42
CA ASP A 118 -21.85 -8.62 14.64
C ASP A 118 -20.81 -8.79 13.49
N VAL A 119 -20.87 -9.94 12.83
CA VAL A 119 -19.94 -10.30 11.74
C VAL A 119 -20.01 -9.29 10.58
N GLY A 120 -21.21 -8.78 10.26
CA GLY A 120 -21.40 -7.82 9.19
C GLY A 120 -20.84 -6.43 9.53
N GLN A 121 -21.02 -5.96 10.76
CA GLN A 121 -20.44 -4.71 11.23
C GLN A 121 -18.89 -4.75 11.20
N ARG A 122 -18.31 -5.90 11.62
CA ARG A 122 -16.86 -6.13 11.55
C ARG A 122 -16.36 -6.14 10.11
N SER A 123 -17.12 -6.75 9.19
CA SER A 123 -16.81 -6.76 7.76
C SER A 123 -16.82 -5.34 7.17
N ALA A 124 -17.86 -4.55 7.45
CA ALA A 124 -17.96 -3.17 6.98
C ALA A 124 -16.81 -2.29 7.51
N ALA A 125 -16.43 -2.45 8.79
CA ALA A 125 -15.28 -1.77 9.37
C ALA A 125 -13.97 -2.16 8.66
N SER A 126 -13.77 -3.45 8.36
CA SER A 126 -12.61 -3.92 7.61
C SER A 126 -12.56 -3.33 6.20
N ILE A 127 -13.69 -3.30 5.49
CA ILE A 127 -13.80 -2.71 4.13
C ILE A 127 -13.42 -1.22 4.15
N ALA A 128 -13.84 -0.47 5.16
CA ALA A 128 -13.44 0.93 5.32
C ALA A 128 -11.93 1.08 5.53
N ARG A 129 -11.37 0.31 6.47
CA ARG A 129 -9.95 0.36 6.84
C ARG A 129 -9.02 -0.11 5.73
N ARG A 130 -9.46 -1.05 4.86
CA ARG A 130 -8.68 -1.48 3.68
C ARG A 130 -8.37 -0.34 2.72
N LEU A 131 -9.19 0.69 2.71
CA LEU A 131 -8.94 1.87 1.89
C LEU A 131 -7.92 2.80 2.55
N GLN A 132 -7.94 2.89 3.87
CA GLN A 132 -7.01 3.72 4.64
C GLN A 132 -5.62 3.08 4.71
N ASP A 133 -5.55 1.81 5.08
CA ASP A 133 -4.31 1.03 5.16
C ASP A 133 -4.57 -0.44 4.81
N PRO A 134 -4.44 -0.81 3.52
CA PRO A 134 -4.67 -2.18 3.07
C PRO A 134 -3.85 -3.21 3.82
N LEU A 135 -2.59 -2.89 4.13
CA LEU A 135 -1.68 -3.81 4.79
C LEU A 135 -2.12 -4.10 6.23
N ALA A 136 -2.59 -3.09 6.96
CA ALA A 136 -3.07 -3.23 8.33
C ALA A 136 -4.27 -4.19 8.47
N GLU A 137 -5.07 -4.32 7.41
CA GLU A 137 -6.21 -5.24 7.39
C GLU A 137 -5.86 -6.62 6.81
N LEU A 138 -5.08 -6.65 5.71
CA LEU A 138 -4.76 -7.90 5.03
C LEU A 138 -3.91 -8.85 5.86
N VAL A 139 -3.02 -8.33 6.71
CA VAL A 139 -2.21 -9.18 7.62
C VAL A 139 -3.03 -9.91 8.69
N LYS A 140 -4.28 -9.50 8.92
CA LYS A 140 -5.22 -10.17 9.83
C LYS A 140 -5.80 -11.46 9.24
N ILE A 141 -5.58 -11.72 7.95
CA ILE A 141 -6.15 -12.83 7.19
C ILE A 141 -5.01 -13.78 6.82
N ASP A 142 -5.16 -15.06 7.17
CA ASP A 142 -4.22 -16.08 6.69
C ASP A 142 -4.22 -16.09 5.16
N PRO A 143 -3.06 -15.86 4.50
CA PRO A 143 -2.97 -15.87 3.03
C PRO A 143 -3.54 -17.14 2.38
N LYS A 144 -3.47 -18.27 3.06
CA LYS A 144 -4.06 -19.53 2.60
C LYS A 144 -5.59 -19.46 2.43
N SER A 145 -6.26 -18.61 3.20
CA SER A 145 -7.71 -18.41 3.12
C SER A 145 -8.15 -17.64 1.87
N ILE A 146 -7.24 -16.89 1.26
CA ILE A 146 -7.51 -16.11 0.03
C ILE A 146 -7.08 -16.91 -1.21
N GLY A 147 -6.20 -17.90 -1.03
CA GLY A 147 -5.59 -18.69 -2.10
C GLY A 147 -4.25 -18.10 -2.56
N VAL A 148 -3.19 -18.87 -2.40
CA VAL A 148 -1.81 -18.49 -2.77
C VAL A 148 -1.28 -19.27 -3.96
N GLY A 149 -1.98 -20.28 -4.42
CA GLY A 149 -1.60 -21.08 -5.57
C GLY A 149 -2.53 -22.26 -5.83
N GLN A 150 -2.52 -22.74 -7.08
CA GLN A 150 -3.39 -23.81 -7.53
C GLN A 150 -3.18 -25.11 -6.73
N TYR A 151 -1.94 -25.41 -6.35
CA TYR A 151 -1.56 -26.63 -5.65
C TYR A 151 -1.31 -26.45 -4.16
N GLN A 152 -1.84 -25.40 -3.55
CA GLN A 152 -1.59 -25.12 -2.12
C GLN A 152 -2.04 -26.25 -1.19
N HIS A 153 -3.08 -27.01 -1.57
CA HIS A 153 -3.60 -28.12 -0.77
C HIS A 153 -2.72 -29.38 -0.82
N ASP A 154 -1.90 -29.53 -1.88
CA ASP A 154 -0.98 -30.65 -2.05
C ASP A 154 0.37 -30.43 -1.36
N MET A 155 0.60 -29.21 -0.85
CA MET A 155 1.84 -28.84 -0.17
C MET A 155 1.78 -29.18 1.33
N ASN A 156 2.95 -29.33 1.96
CA ASN A 156 3.04 -29.43 3.41
C ASN A 156 2.57 -28.12 4.06
N GLN A 157 1.42 -28.16 4.73
CA GLN A 157 0.73 -26.99 5.25
C GLN A 157 1.53 -26.21 6.31
N LYS A 158 2.38 -26.89 7.09
CA LYS A 158 3.26 -26.26 8.08
C LYS A 158 4.35 -25.44 7.39
N LYS A 159 5.07 -26.05 6.44
CA LYS A 159 6.13 -25.37 5.68
C LYS A 159 5.56 -24.22 4.84
N LEU A 160 4.37 -24.39 4.24
CA LEU A 160 3.70 -23.32 3.51
C LEU A 160 3.37 -22.14 4.43
N GLY A 161 2.83 -22.41 5.62
CA GLY A 161 2.53 -21.38 6.61
C GLY A 161 3.77 -20.62 7.07
N GLU A 162 4.86 -21.33 7.36
CA GLU A 162 6.14 -20.71 7.75
C GLU A 162 6.71 -19.82 6.63
N ALA A 163 6.71 -20.31 5.39
CA ALA A 163 7.17 -19.53 4.23
C ALA A 163 6.32 -18.28 3.99
N LEU A 164 5.01 -18.38 4.07
CA LEU A 164 4.10 -17.25 3.90
C LEU A 164 4.25 -16.22 5.01
N SER A 165 4.43 -16.66 6.27
CA SER A 165 4.70 -15.76 7.39
C SER A 165 6.00 -14.98 7.18
N GLY A 166 7.07 -15.63 6.74
CA GLY A 166 8.33 -14.96 6.42
C GLY A 166 8.20 -13.93 5.29
N VAL A 167 7.41 -14.25 4.24
CA VAL A 167 7.14 -13.28 3.16
C VAL A 167 6.35 -12.07 3.66
N VAL A 168 5.35 -12.27 4.51
CA VAL A 168 4.57 -11.16 5.10
C VAL A 168 5.48 -10.28 5.95
N GLU A 169 6.31 -10.87 6.81
CA GLU A 169 7.26 -10.15 7.65
C GLU A 169 8.25 -9.32 6.82
N ASP A 170 8.85 -9.90 5.79
CA ASP A 170 9.75 -9.19 4.87
C ASP A 170 9.04 -8.01 4.17
N CYS A 171 7.84 -8.24 3.66
CA CYS A 171 7.04 -7.19 3.03
C CYS A 171 6.70 -6.04 4.00
N VAL A 172 6.28 -6.36 5.23
CA VAL A 172 5.92 -5.35 6.24
C VAL A 172 7.14 -4.52 6.61
N ASN A 173 8.27 -5.16 6.90
CA ASN A 173 9.49 -4.45 7.30
C ASN A 173 10.06 -3.61 6.15
N ARG A 174 9.98 -4.08 4.89
CA ARG A 174 10.42 -3.31 3.72
C ARG A 174 9.59 -2.05 3.50
N VAL A 175 8.27 -2.16 3.58
CA VAL A 175 7.35 -1.02 3.36
C VAL A 175 7.30 -0.09 4.57
N GLY A 176 7.46 -0.65 5.76
CA GLY A 176 7.21 0.03 7.03
C GLY A 176 5.71 0.18 7.32
N VAL A 177 5.39 0.68 8.51
CA VAL A 177 4.01 0.83 8.97
C VAL A 177 3.69 2.28 9.31
N ASP A 178 2.49 2.72 8.99
CA ASP A 178 2.01 4.01 9.46
C ASP A 178 1.53 3.87 10.92
N LEU A 179 2.15 4.61 11.81
CA LEU A 179 1.89 4.52 13.25
C LEU A 179 0.45 4.93 13.62
N ASN A 180 -0.16 5.77 12.77
CA ASN A 180 -1.51 6.28 12.99
C ASN A 180 -2.62 5.39 12.43
N THR A 181 -2.31 4.46 11.53
CA THR A 181 -3.29 3.55 10.92
C THR A 181 -3.03 2.08 11.17
N ALA A 182 -1.79 1.71 11.56
CA ALA A 182 -1.41 0.33 11.79
C ALA A 182 -2.31 -0.36 12.85
N SER A 183 -2.71 -1.59 12.55
CA SER A 183 -3.36 -2.47 13.50
C SER A 183 -2.35 -3.12 14.45
N ALA A 184 -2.80 -3.61 15.60
CA ALA A 184 -1.93 -4.36 16.51
C ALA A 184 -1.30 -5.57 15.79
N SER A 185 -2.08 -6.27 14.97
CA SER A 185 -1.58 -7.41 14.17
C SER A 185 -0.49 -7.03 13.16
N LEU A 186 -0.56 -5.83 12.58
CA LEU A 186 0.48 -5.33 11.69
C LEU A 186 1.74 -4.95 12.45
N LEU A 187 1.58 -4.30 13.60
CA LEU A 187 2.69 -3.88 14.46
C LEU A 187 3.49 -5.07 15.00
N GLU A 188 2.86 -6.22 15.24
CA GLU A 188 3.53 -7.44 15.72
C GLU A 188 4.59 -7.98 14.74
N TYR A 189 4.54 -7.61 13.44
CA TYR A 189 5.56 -7.96 12.45
C TYR A 189 6.81 -7.07 12.51
N ILE A 190 6.77 -5.98 13.28
CA ILE A 190 7.89 -5.04 13.38
C ILE A 190 8.88 -5.52 14.44
N SER A 191 10.16 -5.47 14.10
CA SER A 191 11.26 -5.82 15.01
C SER A 191 11.16 -5.05 16.33
N GLY A 192 11.33 -5.73 17.46
CA GLY A 192 11.24 -5.14 18.80
C GLY A 192 9.83 -4.92 19.35
N ILE A 193 8.77 -5.24 18.58
CA ILE A 193 7.37 -5.05 18.99
C ILE A 193 6.73 -6.39 19.36
N SER A 194 6.48 -6.59 20.66
CA SER A 194 5.68 -7.71 21.15
C SER A 194 4.18 -7.44 20.99
N LYS A 195 3.37 -8.49 21.06
CA LYS A 195 1.90 -8.39 21.05
C LYS A 195 1.34 -7.39 22.07
N THR A 196 1.95 -7.34 23.28
CA THR A 196 1.54 -6.39 24.31
C THR A 196 1.89 -4.96 23.93
N ILE A 197 3.10 -4.72 23.41
CA ILE A 197 3.53 -3.39 22.96
C ILE A 197 2.66 -2.93 21.78
N ALA A 198 2.36 -3.81 20.83
CA ALA A 198 1.47 -3.51 19.71
C ALA A 198 0.08 -3.02 20.17
N LYS A 199 -0.52 -3.71 21.14
CA LYS A 199 -1.80 -3.29 21.74
C LYS A 199 -1.68 -1.95 22.47
N ASN A 200 -0.60 -1.74 23.22
CA ASN A 200 -0.37 -0.49 23.93
C ASN A 200 -0.16 0.71 23.00
N ILE A 201 0.44 0.50 21.82
CA ILE A 201 0.57 1.55 20.78
C ILE A 201 -0.80 1.97 20.28
N VAL A 202 -1.68 1.00 19.97
CA VAL A 202 -3.04 1.29 19.51
C VAL A 202 -3.84 2.00 20.60
N GLU A 203 -3.81 1.51 21.85
CA GLU A 203 -4.47 2.12 22.99
C GLU A 203 -3.98 3.54 23.27
N TYR A 204 -2.66 3.77 23.19
CA TYR A 204 -2.09 5.11 23.34
C TYR A 204 -2.64 6.07 22.30
N ARG A 205 -2.72 5.65 21.03
CA ARG A 205 -3.27 6.43 19.93
C ARG A 205 -4.75 6.76 20.13
N GLU A 206 -5.54 5.78 20.60
CA GLU A 206 -6.97 5.96 20.84
C GLU A 206 -7.26 6.90 22.02
N THR A 207 -6.38 6.92 23.01
CA THR A 207 -6.52 7.73 24.23
C THR A 207 -5.96 9.14 24.07
N ASN A 208 -4.77 9.27 23.45
CA ASN A 208 -4.01 10.52 23.39
C ASN A 208 -4.09 11.21 22.00
N GLY A 209 -4.77 10.58 21.03
CA GLY A 209 -4.82 11.06 19.66
C GLY A 209 -3.64 10.54 18.82
N ARG A 210 -3.56 11.06 17.60
CA ARG A 210 -2.55 10.63 16.63
C ARG A 210 -1.12 10.95 17.08
N PHE A 211 -0.19 10.10 16.69
CA PHE A 211 1.23 10.39 16.83
C PHE A 211 1.65 11.49 15.86
N THR A 212 2.41 12.48 16.33
CA THR A 212 2.98 13.56 15.53
C THR A 212 4.48 13.43 15.33
N ASN A 213 5.16 12.65 16.18
CA ASN A 213 6.58 12.34 16.05
C ASN A 213 6.92 10.97 16.66
N ARG A 214 8.02 10.36 16.18
CA ARG A 214 8.48 9.04 16.64
C ARG A 214 8.85 8.99 18.12
N LYS A 215 9.31 10.10 18.70
CA LYS A 215 9.71 10.17 20.12
C LYS A 215 8.54 9.89 21.07
N GLN A 216 7.29 10.12 20.61
CA GLN A 216 6.11 9.79 21.42
C GLN A 216 5.96 8.28 21.68
N LEU A 217 6.59 7.41 20.89
CA LEU A 217 6.65 5.97 21.17
C LEU A 217 7.25 5.66 22.55
N LEU A 218 8.21 6.45 23.01
CA LEU A 218 8.80 6.29 24.34
C LEU A 218 7.80 6.54 25.50
N LYS A 219 6.63 7.14 25.20
CA LYS A 219 5.54 7.32 26.17
C LYS A 219 4.59 6.12 26.22
N VAL A 220 4.73 5.19 25.28
CA VAL A 220 3.89 3.99 25.21
C VAL A 220 4.31 3.00 26.28
N ALA A 221 3.34 2.47 27.03
CA ALA A 221 3.62 1.52 28.09
C ALA A 221 4.38 0.28 27.59
N LYS A 222 5.41 -0.13 28.32
CA LYS A 222 6.32 -1.24 28.01
C LYS A 222 7.20 -1.08 26.77
N LEU A 223 7.15 0.06 26.06
CA LEU A 223 8.06 0.36 24.96
C LEU A 223 9.27 1.14 25.52
N GLY A 224 10.30 0.42 25.88
CA GLY A 224 11.55 1.01 26.41
C GLY A 224 12.51 1.46 25.28
N PRO A 225 13.63 2.11 25.65
CA PRO A 225 14.62 2.63 24.69
C PRO A 225 15.13 1.58 23.71
N LYS A 226 15.41 0.36 24.16
CA LYS A 226 15.87 -0.74 23.31
C LYS A 226 14.84 -1.16 22.25
N ALA A 227 13.57 -1.24 22.63
CA ALA A 227 12.49 -1.55 21.68
C ALA A 227 12.30 -0.39 20.69
N PHE A 228 12.41 0.86 21.17
CA PHE A 228 12.35 2.04 20.32
C PHE A 228 13.48 2.03 19.26
N GLU A 229 14.71 1.78 19.66
CA GLU A 229 15.86 1.67 18.76
C GLU A 229 15.65 0.59 17.68
N GLN A 230 15.04 -0.54 18.03
CA GLN A 230 14.76 -1.60 17.07
C GLN A 230 13.62 -1.29 16.10
N CYS A 231 12.57 -0.60 16.54
CA CYS A 231 11.37 -0.41 15.75
C CYS A 231 11.28 0.94 15.02
N ALA A 232 11.96 1.98 15.50
CA ALA A 232 11.75 3.35 15.06
C ALA A 232 11.95 3.55 13.54
N GLY A 233 12.92 2.84 12.94
CA GLY A 233 13.18 2.90 11.50
C GLY A 233 12.05 2.36 10.62
N PHE A 234 11.18 1.52 11.17
CA PHE A 234 10.03 0.93 10.44
C PHE A 234 8.72 1.67 10.68
N MET A 235 8.67 2.55 11.69
CA MET A 235 7.49 3.32 12.04
C MET A 235 7.44 4.63 11.24
N ARG A 236 6.37 4.83 10.46
CA ARG A 236 6.16 6.03 9.65
C ARG A 236 5.11 6.92 10.28
N ILE A 237 5.29 8.23 10.18
CA ILE A 237 4.27 9.22 10.54
C ILE A 237 4.13 10.17 9.37
N GLN A 238 3.00 10.07 8.69
CA GLN A 238 2.63 11.00 7.63
C GLN A 238 2.16 12.31 8.26
N ASP A 239 2.55 13.44 7.67
CA ASP A 239 2.17 14.78 8.15
C ASP A 239 2.50 15.04 9.65
N GLY A 240 3.64 14.51 10.11
CA GLY A 240 4.17 14.72 11.45
C GLY A 240 4.98 16.02 11.57
N ASP A 241 5.48 16.25 12.80
CA ASP A 241 6.30 17.43 13.12
C ASP A 241 7.63 17.41 12.37
N ASN A 242 8.21 16.24 12.18
CA ASN A 242 9.48 16.03 11.48
C ASN A 242 9.26 15.26 10.17
N PRO A 243 9.57 15.82 9.00
CA PRO A 243 9.43 15.12 7.72
C PRO A 243 10.22 13.82 7.61
N LEU A 244 11.32 13.67 8.35
CA LEU A 244 12.10 12.43 8.39
C LEU A 244 11.33 11.28 9.05
N ASP A 245 10.32 11.57 9.87
CA ASP A 245 9.47 10.54 10.47
C ASP A 245 8.55 9.85 9.43
N ALA A 246 8.37 10.44 8.25
CA ALA A 246 7.67 9.80 7.12
C ALA A 246 8.58 8.85 6.30
N THR A 247 9.89 8.85 6.56
CA THR A 247 10.90 8.09 5.81
C THR A 247 11.37 6.83 6.55
N SER A 248 12.20 5.98 5.92
CA SER A 248 12.88 4.86 6.57
C SER A 248 14.13 5.27 7.35
N VAL A 249 14.52 6.54 7.29
CA VAL A 249 15.69 7.03 7.99
C VAL A 249 15.52 6.80 9.49
N HIS A 250 16.48 6.09 10.08
CA HIS A 250 16.45 5.82 11.52
C HIS A 250 16.76 7.10 12.31
N PRO A 251 16.14 7.33 13.49
CA PRO A 251 16.40 8.51 14.30
C PRO A 251 17.87 8.78 14.64
N GLU A 252 18.68 7.74 14.76
CA GLU A 252 20.14 7.85 14.94
C GLU A 252 20.85 8.55 13.79
N SER A 253 20.32 8.42 12.58
CA SER A 253 20.87 9.02 11.36
C SER A 253 20.33 10.43 11.09
N TYR A 254 19.46 10.98 11.94
CA TYR A 254 18.87 12.31 11.70
C TYR A 254 19.91 13.41 11.67
N GLU A 255 20.89 13.38 12.58
CA GLU A 255 21.97 14.37 12.61
C GLU A 255 22.82 14.31 11.33
N ALA A 256 23.20 13.10 10.89
CA ALA A 256 23.93 12.91 9.64
C ALA A 256 23.10 13.36 8.43
N THR A 257 21.79 13.09 8.44
CA THR A 257 20.85 13.52 7.39
C THR A 257 20.73 15.05 7.34
N MET A 258 20.66 15.72 8.48
CA MET A 258 20.63 17.19 8.53
C MET A 258 21.93 17.81 8.00
N LYS A 259 23.08 17.26 8.37
CA LYS A 259 24.39 17.68 7.82
C LYS A 259 24.48 17.45 6.32
N LEU A 260 23.89 16.34 5.81
CA LEU A 260 23.81 16.06 4.37
C LEU A 260 22.97 17.11 3.65
N LEU A 261 21.80 17.46 4.20
CA LEU A 261 20.91 18.48 3.62
C LEU A 261 21.61 19.85 3.55
N ASP A 262 22.29 20.25 4.62
CA ASP A 262 23.07 21.49 4.66
C ASP A 262 24.17 21.51 3.57
N ARG A 263 24.83 20.37 3.32
CA ARG A 263 25.84 20.24 2.24
C ARG A 263 25.25 20.30 0.84
N LEU A 264 23.99 19.94 0.68
CA LEU A 264 23.26 19.98 -0.58
C LEU A 264 22.49 21.29 -0.79
N ASP A 265 22.63 22.25 0.12
CA ASP A 265 21.85 23.51 0.17
C ASP A 265 20.33 23.24 0.13
N LEU A 266 19.88 22.22 0.88
CA LEU A 266 18.46 21.82 0.99
C LEU A 266 17.94 22.05 2.39
N THR A 267 16.72 22.55 2.48
CA THR A 267 15.98 22.72 3.74
C THR A 267 15.02 21.54 3.97
N MET A 268 14.53 21.39 5.21
CA MET A 268 13.46 20.42 5.51
C MET A 268 12.15 20.72 4.75
N GLU A 269 11.92 21.97 4.37
CA GLU A 269 10.79 22.32 3.51
C GLU A 269 10.97 21.84 2.08
N ASP A 270 12.21 21.85 1.58
CA ASP A 270 12.52 21.30 0.26
C ASP A 270 12.32 19.78 0.23
N VAL A 271 12.67 19.08 1.32
CA VAL A 271 12.37 17.66 1.46
C VAL A 271 10.85 17.40 1.41
N LYS A 272 10.05 18.20 2.13
CA LYS A 272 8.58 18.10 2.06
C LYS A 272 8.05 18.34 0.65
N LYS A 273 8.60 19.32 -0.07
CA LYS A 273 8.21 19.60 -1.47
C LYS A 273 8.57 18.44 -2.39
N LEU A 274 9.78 17.90 -2.28
CA LEU A 274 10.21 16.73 -3.07
C LEU A 274 9.29 15.52 -2.83
N GLN A 275 8.94 15.23 -1.58
CA GLN A 275 8.02 14.15 -1.23
C GLN A 275 6.60 14.41 -1.79
N ALA A 276 6.10 15.63 -1.70
CA ALA A 276 4.80 16.01 -2.25
C ALA A 276 4.77 15.92 -3.79
N GLU A 277 5.85 16.34 -4.47
CA GLU A 277 5.99 16.22 -5.91
C GLU A 277 6.05 14.76 -6.38
N ALA A 278 6.81 13.91 -5.67
CA ALA A 278 6.85 12.48 -5.94
C ALA A 278 5.47 11.83 -5.81
N LYS A 279 4.72 12.21 -4.79
CA LYS A 279 3.35 11.76 -4.53
C LYS A 279 2.36 12.21 -5.61
N SER A 280 2.43 13.47 -6.03
CA SER A 280 1.58 14.02 -7.08
C SER A 280 1.91 13.45 -8.47
N ALA A 281 3.18 13.25 -8.80
CA ALA A 281 3.61 12.63 -10.05
C ALA A 281 3.11 11.18 -10.15
N LYS A 282 3.15 10.43 -9.06
CA LYS A 282 2.63 9.06 -8.98
C LYS A 282 1.10 9.01 -9.11
N ALA A 283 0.39 10.00 -8.55
CA ALA A 283 -1.05 10.14 -8.70
C ALA A 283 -1.45 10.49 -10.14
N ALA A 284 -0.71 11.38 -10.81
CA ALA A 284 -0.95 11.75 -12.20
C ALA A 284 -0.72 10.61 -13.18
N LEU A 285 0.33 9.78 -12.97
CA LEU A 285 0.59 8.57 -13.76
C LEU A 285 -0.54 7.54 -13.66
N ARG A 286 -1.28 7.52 -12.54
CA ARG A 286 -2.43 6.62 -12.32
C ARG A 286 -3.75 7.12 -12.91
N GLN A 287 -3.87 8.42 -13.17
CA GLN A 287 -5.05 9.03 -13.78
C GLN A 287 -5.03 9.00 -15.31
N GLN A 288 -3.94 8.56 -15.94
CA GLN A 288 -3.94 8.31 -17.38
C GLN A 288 -4.93 7.16 -17.67
N PRO A 289 -6.01 7.39 -18.43
CA PRO A 289 -6.92 6.34 -18.81
C PRO A 289 -6.12 5.30 -19.58
N ALA A 290 -6.22 4.04 -19.16
CA ALA A 290 -5.70 2.94 -19.97
C ALA A 290 -6.25 3.15 -21.38
N ALA A 291 -5.35 3.23 -22.37
CA ALA A 291 -5.74 3.37 -23.78
C ALA A 291 -6.82 2.33 -24.05
N PRO A 292 -7.93 2.70 -24.72
CA PRO A 292 -9.03 1.78 -24.98
C PRO A 292 -8.46 0.57 -25.71
N GLN A 293 -8.38 -0.57 -25.03
CA GLN A 293 -8.12 -1.84 -25.69
C GLN A 293 -9.26 -2.02 -26.69
N GLY A 294 -8.94 -1.82 -27.96
CA GLY A 294 -9.86 -1.99 -29.05
C GLY A 294 -10.56 -3.34 -28.88
N ARG A 295 -11.89 -3.34 -28.95
CA ARG A 295 -12.73 -4.54 -28.98
C ARG A 295 -12.12 -5.50 -30.00
N GLY A 296 -11.35 -6.45 -29.49
CA GLY A 296 -10.67 -7.46 -30.28
C GLY A 296 -11.70 -8.31 -31.01
N GLN A 297 -11.63 -8.28 -32.32
CA GLN A 297 -12.15 -9.33 -33.19
C GLN A 297 -11.67 -10.68 -32.65
N LYS A 298 -12.59 -11.66 -32.58
CA LYS A 298 -12.29 -13.05 -32.24
C LYS A 298 -11.08 -13.51 -33.05
N PRO A 299 -10.01 -14.02 -32.43
CA PRO A 299 -8.87 -14.50 -33.18
C PRO A 299 -9.28 -15.74 -33.99
N LYS A 300 -9.07 -15.67 -35.30
CA LYS A 300 -8.99 -16.86 -36.16
C LYS A 300 -7.84 -17.74 -35.65
N PRO A 301 -7.92 -19.06 -35.74
CA PRO A 301 -6.85 -19.95 -35.28
C PRO A 301 -5.58 -19.67 -36.08
N GLN A 302 -4.63 -19.01 -35.45
CA GLN A 302 -3.29 -18.86 -35.98
C GLN A 302 -2.40 -20.04 -35.56
N ASN A 303 -1.69 -20.55 -36.56
CA ASN A 303 -0.64 -21.55 -36.46
C ASN A 303 0.24 -21.40 -35.20
N GLN A 304 0.52 -22.53 -34.58
CA GLN A 304 1.46 -22.69 -33.50
C GLN A 304 2.78 -21.98 -33.85
N LYS A 305 3.08 -20.87 -33.20
CA LYS A 305 4.39 -20.24 -33.28
C LYS A 305 5.35 -21.03 -32.40
N ASN A 306 6.43 -21.49 -32.99
CA ASN A 306 7.55 -22.15 -32.29
C ASN A 306 8.05 -21.27 -31.15
N ILE A 307 7.98 -21.80 -29.92
CA ILE A 307 8.57 -21.16 -28.75
C ILE A 307 10.06 -21.49 -28.74
N VAL A 308 10.89 -20.49 -28.93
CA VAL A 308 12.35 -20.62 -28.86
C VAL A 308 12.76 -20.51 -27.39
N ILE A 309 13.22 -21.63 -26.80
CA ILE A 309 13.78 -21.65 -25.44
C ILE A 309 15.26 -21.24 -25.53
N ARG A 310 15.58 -20.05 -25.09
CA ARG A 310 16.97 -19.60 -24.93
C ARG A 310 17.56 -20.20 -23.65
N ASN A 311 18.60 -20.98 -23.78
CA ASN A 311 19.37 -21.61 -22.72
C ASN A 311 18.90 -23.02 -22.31
N THR A 312 19.23 -24.01 -23.17
CA THR A 312 18.96 -25.43 -22.94
C THR A 312 20.01 -26.15 -22.09
N ASN A 313 21.09 -25.46 -21.69
CA ASN A 313 22.20 -26.11 -20.97
C ASN A 313 21.99 -26.26 -19.45
N THR A 314 20.88 -25.76 -18.90
CA THR A 314 20.53 -25.96 -17.50
C THR A 314 19.61 -27.18 -17.34
N ALA A 315 19.64 -27.84 -16.18
CA ALA A 315 18.76 -28.96 -15.85
C ALA A 315 17.26 -28.58 -16.02
N MET A 316 16.91 -27.34 -15.74
CA MET A 316 15.57 -26.80 -15.88
C MET A 316 15.15 -26.57 -17.34
N GLY A 317 16.09 -26.12 -18.19
CA GLY A 317 15.85 -25.98 -19.63
C GLY A 317 15.61 -27.32 -20.32
N LYS A 318 16.34 -28.37 -19.91
CA LYS A 318 16.16 -29.75 -20.40
C LYS A 318 14.83 -30.34 -19.95
N ALA A 319 14.42 -30.11 -18.71
CA ALA A 319 13.14 -30.56 -18.18
C ALA A 319 11.94 -29.88 -18.88
N LEU A 320 12.05 -28.59 -19.18
CA LEU A 320 11.01 -27.82 -19.87
C LEU A 320 10.87 -28.25 -21.34
N ALA A 321 11.99 -28.53 -22.03
CA ALA A 321 12.00 -29.04 -23.41
C ALA A 321 11.39 -30.46 -23.50
N ALA A 322 11.63 -31.31 -22.52
CA ALA A 322 11.04 -32.64 -22.44
C ALA A 322 9.52 -32.60 -22.15
N ALA A 323 9.06 -31.66 -21.34
CA ALA A 323 7.64 -31.50 -21.00
C ALA A 323 6.79 -30.94 -22.16
N MET A 324 7.40 -30.23 -23.12
CA MET A 324 6.69 -29.62 -24.26
C MET A 324 6.71 -30.43 -25.56
N GLY A 325 7.07 -31.72 -25.52
CA GLY A 325 6.84 -32.69 -26.62
C GLY A 325 7.46 -32.28 -27.95
N GLY A 326 8.78 -32.19 -28.02
CA GLY A 326 9.49 -32.19 -29.31
C GLY A 326 9.57 -30.84 -30.06
N ALA A 327 9.95 -29.77 -29.39
CA ALA A 327 10.35 -28.53 -30.07
C ALA A 327 11.72 -28.71 -30.73
N VAL A 328 11.82 -28.34 -32.00
CA VAL A 328 13.04 -28.42 -32.80
C VAL A 328 14.10 -27.45 -32.24
N LEU A 329 15.24 -27.99 -31.84
CA LEU A 329 16.42 -27.26 -31.39
C LEU A 329 17.16 -26.71 -32.61
N GLN A 330 17.30 -25.39 -32.75
CA GLN A 330 18.28 -24.78 -33.65
C GLN A 330 19.43 -24.24 -32.83
N GLU A 331 20.61 -24.76 -33.05
CA GLU A 331 21.88 -24.22 -32.57
C GLU A 331 22.33 -23.09 -33.50
N GLU A 332 22.58 -21.89 -32.96
CA GLU A 332 23.32 -20.84 -33.69
C GLU A 332 24.82 -20.95 -33.40
N PRO A 333 25.69 -20.79 -34.44
CA PRO A 333 27.12 -20.84 -34.26
C PRO A 333 27.68 -19.55 -33.65
N ALA A 334 28.65 -19.74 -32.78
CA ALA A 334 29.42 -18.68 -32.16
C ALA A 334 30.29 -17.90 -33.13
N GLY A 335 30.27 -16.59 -33.05
CA GLY A 335 31.39 -15.74 -33.39
C GLY A 335 31.22 -14.79 -34.56
N LYS A 336 31.26 -13.48 -34.28
CA LYS A 336 32.31 -12.56 -34.78
C LYS A 336 32.10 -11.13 -34.26
N LYS A 337 33.18 -10.57 -33.74
CA LYS A 337 33.38 -9.14 -33.45
C LYS A 337 33.53 -8.33 -34.74
N ALA A 338 32.99 -7.12 -34.79
CA ALA A 338 33.53 -5.94 -35.50
C ALA A 338 32.67 -4.73 -35.12
N ALA A 339 33.19 -3.72 -34.57
CA ALA A 339 34.04 -2.60 -34.97
C ALA A 339 33.22 -1.36 -35.35
N SER A 340 33.32 -0.36 -34.46
CA SER A 340 33.43 1.10 -34.55
C SER A 340 32.91 1.90 -35.76
N ALA A 341 32.04 2.90 -35.46
CA ALA A 341 32.07 4.36 -35.72
C ALA A 341 31.92 4.84 -37.20
N PRO A 342 31.63 6.15 -37.48
CA PRO A 342 31.41 7.32 -36.62
C PRO A 342 30.25 8.29 -37.01
N ALA A 343 30.00 9.21 -36.13
CA ALA A 343 29.54 10.62 -36.19
C ALA A 343 28.86 11.22 -37.45
N GLY A 344 27.76 11.90 -37.19
CA GLY A 344 27.21 12.94 -38.04
C GLY A 344 26.37 13.93 -37.19
N ARG A 345 26.96 15.13 -36.94
CA ARG A 345 26.29 16.33 -36.38
C ARG A 345 25.35 16.91 -37.41
N THR A 346 24.17 17.38 -36.97
CA THR A 346 23.58 18.61 -37.45
C THR A 346 22.80 19.28 -36.33
N ASP A 347 23.28 20.48 -36.00
CA ASP A 347 22.61 21.52 -35.22
C ASP A 347 21.33 21.99 -35.91
N THR A 348 20.29 22.18 -35.19
CA THR A 348 19.42 23.36 -35.31
C THR A 348 18.74 23.63 -33.97
N GLY A 349 18.99 24.82 -33.43
CA GLY A 349 18.45 25.30 -32.20
C GLY A 349 16.98 25.74 -32.33
N ALA A 350 16.27 25.67 -31.24
CA ALA A 350 15.25 26.62 -30.86
C ALA A 350 14.85 26.44 -29.38
N ALA A 351 14.99 27.55 -28.68
CA ALA A 351 14.19 28.03 -27.54
C ALA A 351 14.11 27.17 -26.27
N ALA A 352 14.82 27.69 -25.28
CA ALA A 352 14.63 27.45 -23.86
C ALA A 352 13.20 27.83 -23.41
N SER A 353 12.54 26.91 -22.70
CA SER A 353 11.57 27.25 -21.68
C SER A 353 11.69 26.26 -20.54
N ALA A 354 12.03 26.82 -19.40
CA ALA A 354 12.04 26.36 -18.04
C ALA A 354 11.27 25.04 -17.77
N GLY A 355 12.03 24.01 -17.45
CA GLY A 355 11.61 22.81 -16.77
C GLY A 355 12.87 22.22 -16.15
N THR A 356 13.27 22.70 -14.98
CA THR A 356 14.31 22.08 -14.17
C THR A 356 13.83 20.68 -13.82
N ALA A 357 14.17 19.72 -14.67
CA ALA A 357 14.14 18.32 -14.28
C ALA A 357 15.00 18.19 -13.02
N SER A 358 14.38 17.92 -11.88
CA SER A 358 15.02 17.63 -10.61
C SER A 358 16.05 16.53 -10.86
N ALA A 359 17.33 16.90 -10.96
CA ALA A 359 18.40 15.93 -10.99
C ALA A 359 18.34 15.18 -9.69
N SER A 360 18.29 13.83 -9.73
CA SER A 360 18.13 13.02 -8.53
C SER A 360 19.17 13.42 -7.49
N LEU A 361 18.82 13.42 -6.20
CA LEU A 361 19.74 13.79 -5.10
C LEU A 361 21.01 12.93 -5.14
N GLU A 362 20.87 11.68 -5.56
CA GLU A 362 22.02 10.80 -5.77
C GLU A 362 23.04 11.35 -6.78
N ARG A 363 22.61 12.08 -7.82
CA ARG A 363 23.49 12.69 -8.82
C ARG A 363 24.17 13.96 -8.32
N ARG A 364 23.61 14.63 -7.30
CA ARG A 364 24.22 15.78 -6.68
C ARG A 364 25.42 15.42 -5.81
N VAL A 365 25.47 14.20 -5.28
CA VAL A 365 26.60 13.67 -4.53
C VAL A 365 27.59 12.99 -5.48
N ARG A 366 28.64 13.71 -5.86
CA ARG A 366 29.65 13.24 -6.83
C ARG A 366 30.54 12.14 -6.27
N ASP A 367 30.90 12.22 -4.99
CA ASP A 367 31.74 11.25 -4.28
C ASP A 367 31.03 10.78 -3.01
N LYS A 368 30.30 9.67 -3.14
CA LYS A 368 29.51 9.09 -2.06
C LYS A 368 30.38 8.58 -0.92
N LYS A 369 31.55 8.03 -1.25
CA LYS A 369 32.46 7.48 -0.23
C LYS A 369 33.01 8.58 0.68
N LYS A 370 33.51 9.65 0.08
CA LYS A 370 34.01 10.80 0.82
C LYS A 370 32.91 11.47 1.67
N MET A 371 31.73 11.63 1.10
CA MET A 371 30.59 12.22 1.81
C MET A 371 30.16 11.33 2.99
N ALA A 372 30.12 10.02 2.81
CA ALA A 372 29.78 9.07 3.88
C ALA A 372 30.80 9.13 5.05
N GLU A 373 32.10 9.16 4.72
CA GLU A 373 33.18 9.34 5.71
C GLU A 373 33.05 10.67 6.49
N GLU A 374 32.77 11.77 5.80
CA GLU A 374 32.56 13.09 6.43
C GLU A 374 31.34 13.15 7.35
N LEU A 375 30.30 12.39 7.02
CA LEU A 375 29.06 12.29 7.81
C LEU A 375 29.13 11.24 8.92
N GLY A 376 30.19 10.42 8.95
CA GLY A 376 30.35 9.33 9.92
C GLY A 376 29.38 8.18 9.74
N ILE A 377 28.90 7.94 8.50
CA ILE A 377 27.94 6.87 8.15
C ILE A 377 28.51 5.97 7.04
N GLY A 378 27.90 4.78 6.85
CA GLY A 378 28.28 3.91 5.73
C GLY A 378 27.77 4.42 4.38
N GLU A 379 28.47 4.11 3.29
CA GLU A 379 28.08 4.49 1.91
C GLU A 379 26.70 3.94 1.53
N ILE A 380 26.37 2.73 2.00
CA ILE A 380 25.05 2.11 1.79
C ILE A 380 23.99 2.94 2.49
N THR A 381 24.22 3.31 3.77
CA THR A 381 23.31 4.14 4.55
C THR A 381 23.08 5.51 3.90
N LEU A 382 24.15 6.14 3.38
CA LEU A 382 24.03 7.39 2.63
C LEU A 382 23.15 7.23 1.39
N THR A 383 23.35 6.16 0.64
CA THR A 383 22.56 5.89 -0.58
C THR A 383 21.09 5.67 -0.25
N ASP A 384 20.79 4.96 0.83
CA ASP A 384 19.42 4.70 1.27
C ASP A 384 18.75 5.98 1.78
N ILE A 385 19.47 6.83 2.52
CA ILE A 385 18.97 8.14 2.93
C ILE A 385 18.61 9.00 1.70
N LEU A 386 19.48 9.08 0.71
CA LEU A 386 19.22 9.87 -0.50
C LEU A 386 17.97 9.38 -1.25
N LYS A 387 17.79 8.07 -1.39
CA LYS A 387 16.60 7.47 -2.02
C LYS A 387 15.33 7.77 -1.25
N GLU A 388 15.38 7.62 0.08
CA GLU A 388 14.22 7.86 0.94
C GLU A 388 13.81 9.34 1.00
N LEU A 389 14.76 10.26 0.90
CA LEU A 389 14.45 11.70 0.82
C LEU A 389 13.72 12.05 -0.48
N GLU A 390 14.08 11.40 -1.60
CA GLU A 390 13.43 11.61 -2.88
C GLU A 390 12.06 10.92 -2.96
N LYS A 391 11.98 9.69 -2.47
CA LYS A 391 10.82 8.83 -2.64
C LYS A 391 10.69 7.83 -1.50
N PRO A 392 9.94 8.18 -0.45
CA PRO A 392 9.68 7.27 0.65
C PRO A 392 9.05 5.96 0.19
N ALA A 393 9.49 4.84 0.76
CA ALA A 393 9.10 3.49 0.32
C ALA A 393 7.59 3.23 0.42
N ARG A 394 6.89 3.90 1.35
CA ARG A 394 5.45 3.72 1.59
C ARG A 394 4.55 4.54 0.66
N ASP A 395 5.07 5.46 -0.13
CA ASP A 395 4.28 6.33 -1.02
C ASP A 395 3.95 5.74 -2.42
#